data_c091e5fd7845117535af796aa45711a1
#
_entry.id   c091e5fd7845117535af796aa45711a1
#
_cell.length_a   1.000
_cell.length_b   1.000
_cell.length_c   1.000
_cell.angle_alpha   90.00
_cell.angle_beta   90.00
_cell.angle_gamma   90.00
#
_symmetry.space_group_name_H-M   'P 1'
#
loop_
_entity.id
_entity.type
_entity.pdbx_description
1 polymer ?
#
loop_
_entity_poly.entity_id
_entity_poly.type
_entity_poly.pdbx_seq_one_letter_code
_entity_poly.pdbx_strand_id
1 'polypeptide(L)'
;MGNQRRVVILGGHGKVALLAEPKLKEAGFSVDAVIRNPAQSDDVRAAGANPVVFDMEHANVDSFAGLFEGAVAVVFSAGAGGGDAVRTHAVDYQAAVNAMDAAQKAGVRRFVMVSYDTADRAPKEMGWPESFVPYAQAKHDADAHLLDSSLEYTILGPGMLTLEPETDRIVLTDDHTMIDGKPATPEQRKTSRGNVAAVIARVLSADVAKRKTLAFYDGEKPIDEVLV
;
A
#
# COMPACT_ATOMS: atom_id res chain seq x y z
N MET A 1 24.96 -6.15 -17.60
CA MET A 1 23.58 -6.42 -17.21
C MET A 1 23.18 -5.29 -16.25
N GLY A 2 22.27 -4.40 -16.63
CA GLY A 2 21.84 -3.31 -15.76
C GLY A 2 21.22 -3.89 -14.50
N ASN A 3 21.56 -3.31 -13.35
CA ASN A 3 21.01 -3.72 -12.06
C ASN A 3 19.49 -3.45 -12.12
N GLN A 4 18.70 -4.50 -12.31
CA GLN A 4 17.24 -4.37 -12.45
C GLN A 4 16.68 -3.88 -11.11
N ARG A 5 15.98 -2.74 -11.10
CA ARG A 5 15.40 -2.16 -9.88
C ARG A 5 14.34 -3.09 -9.31
N ARG A 6 14.63 -3.78 -8.23
CA ARG A 6 13.75 -4.78 -7.61
C ARG A 6 12.82 -4.12 -6.59
N VAL A 7 11.51 -4.36 -6.73
CA VAL A 7 10.48 -3.97 -5.77
C VAL A 7 9.90 -5.21 -5.12
N VAL A 8 9.71 -5.19 -3.81
CA VAL A 8 9.03 -6.24 -3.07
C VAL A 8 7.63 -5.78 -2.70
N ILE A 9 6.59 -6.52 -3.10
CA ILE A 9 5.19 -6.25 -2.74
C ILE A 9 4.74 -7.27 -1.70
N LEU A 10 4.43 -6.81 -0.50
CA LEU A 10 3.81 -7.60 0.56
C LEU A 10 2.30 -7.66 0.34
N GLY A 11 1.74 -8.87 0.30
CA GLY A 11 0.35 -9.12 -0.09
C GLY A 11 0.16 -9.21 -1.62
N GLY A 12 1.11 -9.84 -2.32
CA GLY A 12 1.21 -9.90 -3.78
C GLY A 12 0.02 -10.48 -4.52
N HIS A 13 -0.81 -11.33 -3.91
CA HIS A 13 -2.06 -11.80 -4.53
C HIS A 13 -3.28 -10.92 -4.18
N GLY A 14 -3.07 -9.77 -3.52
CA GLY A 14 -4.14 -8.80 -3.28
C GLY A 14 -4.64 -8.16 -4.58
N LYS A 15 -5.93 -7.78 -4.62
CA LYS A 15 -6.54 -7.20 -5.84
C LYS A 15 -5.83 -5.92 -6.32
N VAL A 16 -5.26 -5.13 -5.41
CA VAL A 16 -4.45 -3.95 -5.77
C VAL A 16 -3.09 -4.38 -6.29
N ALA A 17 -2.43 -5.34 -5.61
CA ALA A 17 -1.11 -5.82 -5.97
C ALA A 17 -1.08 -6.42 -7.37
N LEU A 18 -2.01 -7.33 -7.69
CA LEU A 18 -2.12 -7.95 -9.02
C LEU A 18 -2.32 -6.92 -10.15
N LEU A 19 -2.93 -5.75 -9.86
CA LEU A 19 -3.07 -4.65 -10.82
C LEU A 19 -1.81 -3.76 -10.87
N ALA A 20 -1.05 -3.66 -9.77
CA ALA A 20 0.18 -2.87 -9.71
C ALA A 20 1.39 -3.58 -10.34
N GLU A 21 1.45 -4.91 -10.26
CA GLU A 21 2.58 -5.72 -10.76
C GLU A 21 2.89 -5.47 -12.24
N PRO A 22 1.93 -5.55 -13.20
CA PRO A 22 2.20 -5.28 -14.60
C PRO A 22 2.65 -3.84 -14.83
N LYS A 23 2.05 -2.86 -14.13
CA LYS A 23 2.41 -1.43 -14.24
C LYS A 23 3.85 -1.17 -13.78
N LEU A 24 4.26 -1.79 -12.67
CA LEU A 24 5.64 -1.70 -12.17
C LEU A 24 6.62 -2.37 -13.14
N LYS A 25 6.27 -3.51 -13.73
CA LYS A 25 7.07 -4.17 -14.75
C LYS A 25 7.25 -3.29 -15.98
N GLU A 26 6.17 -2.66 -16.48
CA GLU A 26 6.21 -1.71 -17.59
C GLU A 26 7.09 -0.49 -17.26
N ALA A 27 7.10 -0.04 -16.00
CA ALA A 27 7.98 1.02 -15.50
C ALA A 27 9.46 0.58 -15.31
N GLY A 28 9.82 -0.67 -15.67
CA GLY A 28 11.19 -1.18 -15.66
C GLY A 28 11.64 -1.75 -14.32
N PHE A 29 10.73 -2.09 -13.43
CA PHE A 29 11.04 -2.81 -12.19
C PHE A 29 10.96 -4.33 -12.39
N SER A 30 11.75 -5.09 -11.63
CA SER A 30 11.45 -6.48 -11.30
C SER A 30 10.62 -6.51 -10.03
N VAL A 31 9.56 -7.28 -10.01
CA VAL A 31 8.63 -7.35 -8.89
C VAL A 31 8.68 -8.71 -8.24
N ASP A 32 9.02 -8.77 -6.95
CA ASP A 32 8.84 -9.93 -6.10
C ASP A 32 7.53 -9.76 -5.33
N ALA A 33 6.55 -10.59 -5.65
CA ALA A 33 5.22 -10.55 -5.03
C ALA A 33 5.12 -11.60 -3.93
N VAL A 34 5.03 -11.13 -2.68
CA VAL A 34 5.01 -12.00 -1.50
C VAL A 34 3.61 -12.54 -1.28
N ILE A 35 3.49 -13.86 -1.26
CA ILE A 35 2.25 -14.60 -1.08
C ILE A 35 2.40 -15.61 0.05
N ARG A 36 1.31 -15.91 0.77
CA ARG A 36 1.30 -16.96 1.78
C ARG A 36 0.97 -18.32 1.19
N ASN A 37 0.03 -18.37 0.26
CA ASN A 37 -0.43 -19.62 -0.34
C ASN A 37 0.27 -19.86 -1.69
N PRO A 38 1.10 -20.94 -1.82
CA PRO A 38 1.78 -21.23 -3.07
C PRO A 38 0.86 -21.50 -4.27
N ALA A 39 -0.42 -21.86 -4.04
CA ALA A 39 -1.40 -22.02 -5.11
C ALA A 39 -1.72 -20.70 -5.86
N GLN A 40 -1.34 -19.56 -5.30
CA GLN A 40 -1.52 -18.23 -5.91
C GLN A 40 -0.38 -17.85 -6.88
N SER A 41 0.64 -18.70 -7.00
CA SER A 41 1.86 -18.39 -7.76
C SER A 41 1.60 -18.18 -9.26
N ASP A 42 0.66 -18.90 -9.83
CA ASP A 42 0.38 -18.80 -11.27
C ASP A 42 -0.31 -17.47 -11.62
N ASP A 43 -1.22 -16.97 -10.77
CA ASP A 43 -1.84 -15.67 -10.95
C ASP A 43 -0.80 -14.53 -10.88
N VAL A 44 0.14 -14.60 -9.92
CA VAL A 44 1.25 -13.66 -9.78
C VAL A 44 2.17 -13.68 -11.01
N ARG A 45 2.52 -14.88 -11.51
CA ARG A 45 3.32 -14.98 -12.74
C ARG A 45 2.59 -14.42 -13.95
N ALA A 46 1.27 -14.66 -14.04
CA ALA A 46 0.45 -14.10 -15.11
C ALA A 46 0.41 -12.58 -15.07
N ALA A 47 0.42 -11.97 -13.88
CA ALA A 47 0.56 -10.52 -13.68
C ALA A 47 1.98 -9.99 -13.97
N GLY A 48 2.95 -10.88 -14.20
CA GLY A 48 4.31 -10.51 -14.60
C GLY A 48 5.30 -10.32 -13.47
N ALA A 49 4.94 -10.75 -12.25
CA ALA A 49 5.78 -10.71 -11.06
C ALA A 49 6.36 -12.10 -10.73
N ASN A 50 7.35 -12.11 -9.85
CA ASN A 50 7.96 -13.33 -9.30
C ASN A 50 7.28 -13.65 -7.97
N PRO A 51 6.57 -14.80 -7.83
CA PRO A 51 5.94 -15.17 -6.57
C PRO A 51 6.98 -15.62 -5.54
N VAL A 52 6.93 -15.04 -4.34
CA VAL A 52 7.76 -15.41 -3.20
C VAL A 52 6.84 -15.91 -2.09
N VAL A 53 6.96 -17.21 -1.76
CA VAL A 53 6.17 -17.79 -0.66
C VAL A 53 6.82 -17.42 0.67
N PHE A 54 6.10 -16.67 1.49
CA PHE A 54 6.59 -16.18 2.76
C PHE A 54 5.43 -15.92 3.74
N ASP A 55 5.58 -16.37 4.98
CA ASP A 55 4.58 -16.16 6.03
C ASP A 55 4.89 -14.88 6.82
N MET A 56 4.23 -13.79 6.41
CA MET A 56 4.38 -12.49 7.06
C MET A 56 3.83 -12.44 8.48
N GLU A 57 2.86 -13.30 8.81
CA GLU A 57 2.14 -13.31 10.08
C GLU A 57 3.04 -13.77 11.24
N HIS A 58 4.03 -14.63 10.92
CA HIS A 58 4.97 -15.18 11.89
C HIS A 58 6.42 -14.70 11.69
N ALA A 59 6.65 -13.84 10.69
CA ALA A 59 7.98 -13.35 10.37
C ALA A 59 8.43 -12.25 11.33
N ASN A 60 9.70 -12.28 11.70
CA ASN A 60 10.37 -11.22 12.46
C ASN A 60 11.12 -10.25 11.54
N VAL A 61 11.68 -9.19 12.10
CA VAL A 61 12.44 -8.16 11.38
C VAL A 61 13.60 -8.77 10.58
N ASP A 62 14.32 -9.77 11.11
CA ASP A 62 15.45 -10.38 10.41
C ASP A 62 15.03 -11.15 9.17
N SER A 63 13.91 -11.88 9.28
CA SER A 63 13.33 -12.61 8.15
C SER A 63 12.89 -11.65 7.02
N PHE A 64 12.25 -10.55 7.36
CA PHE A 64 11.89 -9.51 6.39
C PHE A 64 13.12 -8.81 5.83
N ALA A 65 14.16 -8.54 6.64
CA ALA A 65 15.38 -7.89 6.15
C ALA A 65 16.10 -8.75 5.08
N GLY A 66 16.17 -10.07 5.30
CA GLY A 66 16.69 -11.00 4.28
C GLY A 66 15.85 -10.99 2.99
N LEU A 67 14.52 -10.90 3.12
CA LEU A 67 13.62 -10.79 1.96
C LEU A 67 13.86 -9.49 1.16
N PHE A 68 14.22 -8.40 1.84
CA PHE A 68 14.38 -7.07 1.24
C PHE A 68 15.80 -6.78 0.72
N GLU A 69 16.76 -7.66 0.97
CA GLU A 69 18.16 -7.46 0.56
C GLU A 69 18.28 -7.13 -0.94
N GLY A 70 18.85 -5.98 -1.27
CA GLY A 70 19.00 -5.49 -2.64
C GLY A 70 17.74 -4.96 -3.32
N ALA A 71 16.61 -4.85 -2.62
CA ALA A 71 15.43 -4.16 -3.14
C ALA A 71 15.63 -2.64 -3.13
N VAL A 72 15.02 -1.94 -4.10
CA VAL A 72 15.01 -0.47 -4.15
C VAL A 72 13.80 0.11 -3.43
N ALA A 73 12.73 -0.67 -3.31
CA ALA A 73 11.52 -0.26 -2.61
C ALA A 73 10.73 -1.46 -2.07
N VAL A 74 9.93 -1.21 -1.03
CA VAL A 74 8.92 -2.11 -0.49
C VAL A 74 7.56 -1.47 -0.63
N VAL A 75 6.56 -2.25 -1.07
CA VAL A 75 5.14 -1.87 -1.09
C VAL A 75 4.39 -2.78 -0.12
N PHE A 76 3.77 -2.21 0.89
CA PHE A 76 2.89 -2.94 1.80
C PHE A 76 1.43 -2.78 1.34
N SER A 77 0.91 -3.80 0.67
CA SER A 77 -0.47 -3.89 0.17
C SER A 77 -1.21 -5.08 0.79
N ALA A 78 -0.71 -5.58 1.91
CA ALA A 78 -1.32 -6.68 2.64
C ALA A 78 -2.41 -6.19 3.60
N GLY A 79 -3.32 -7.10 3.91
CA GLY A 79 -4.33 -6.94 4.94
C GLY A 79 -4.91 -8.31 5.31
N ALA A 80 -5.41 -8.43 6.53
CA ALA A 80 -5.96 -9.69 7.05
C ALA A 80 -7.25 -10.14 6.33
N GLY A 81 -7.89 -9.24 5.59
CA GLY A 81 -9.14 -9.51 4.87
C GLY A 81 -10.41 -9.35 5.71
N GLY A 82 -10.29 -8.82 6.92
CA GLY A 82 -11.41 -8.54 7.85
C GLY A 82 -11.87 -9.76 8.68
N GLY A 83 -12.70 -9.51 9.67
CA GLY A 83 -13.42 -10.53 10.45
C GLY A 83 -12.69 -11.12 11.67
N ASP A 84 -11.38 -11.09 11.73
CA ASP A 84 -10.59 -11.59 12.86
C ASP A 84 -9.65 -10.50 13.40
N ALA A 85 -9.95 -10.00 14.59
CA ALA A 85 -9.17 -8.94 15.23
C ALA A 85 -7.73 -9.36 15.56
N VAL A 86 -7.49 -10.63 15.93
CA VAL A 86 -6.16 -11.14 16.23
C VAL A 86 -5.31 -11.15 14.97
N ARG A 87 -5.87 -11.66 13.89
CA ARG A 87 -5.18 -11.69 12.59
C ARG A 87 -5.00 -10.30 12.01
N THR A 88 -5.97 -9.40 12.18
CA THR A 88 -5.84 -7.98 11.80
C THR A 88 -4.65 -7.33 12.52
N HIS A 89 -4.53 -7.52 13.83
CA HIS A 89 -3.38 -7.01 14.58
C HIS A 89 -2.06 -7.63 14.09
N ALA A 90 -2.03 -8.94 13.85
CA ALA A 90 -0.81 -9.64 13.41
C ALA A 90 -0.34 -9.19 12.00
N VAL A 91 -1.27 -8.98 11.06
CA VAL A 91 -0.94 -8.65 9.66
C VAL A 91 -0.92 -7.15 9.41
N ASP A 92 -2.02 -6.43 9.75
CA ASP A 92 -2.17 -5.01 9.40
C ASP A 92 -1.33 -4.09 10.29
N TYR A 93 -0.93 -4.55 11.50
CA TYR A 93 -0.06 -3.79 12.39
C TYR A 93 1.33 -4.45 12.55
N GLN A 94 1.42 -5.61 13.24
CA GLN A 94 2.72 -6.17 13.63
C GLN A 94 3.62 -6.50 12.42
N ALA A 95 3.07 -7.15 11.38
CA ALA A 95 3.84 -7.45 10.18
C ALA A 95 4.21 -6.17 9.41
N ALA A 96 3.36 -5.13 9.42
CA ALA A 96 3.68 -3.84 8.82
C ALA A 96 4.84 -3.16 9.55
N VAL A 97 4.82 -3.10 10.88
CA VAL A 97 5.91 -2.55 11.71
C VAL A 97 7.21 -3.34 11.48
N ASN A 98 7.16 -4.67 11.56
CA ASN A 98 8.33 -5.51 11.30
C ASN A 98 8.91 -5.27 9.89
N ALA A 99 8.06 -5.07 8.87
CA ALA A 99 8.50 -4.78 7.51
C ALA A 99 9.16 -3.40 7.38
N MET A 100 8.65 -2.38 8.08
CA MET A 100 9.25 -1.04 8.10
C MET A 100 10.64 -1.05 8.75
N ASP A 101 10.76 -1.69 9.91
CA ASP A 101 12.03 -1.82 10.63
C ASP A 101 13.04 -2.65 9.83
N ALA A 102 12.55 -3.71 9.16
CA ALA A 102 13.37 -4.52 8.28
C ALA A 102 13.85 -3.78 7.03
N ALA A 103 13.01 -2.91 6.44
CA ALA A 103 13.42 -2.07 5.32
C ALA A 103 14.56 -1.14 5.73
N GLN A 104 14.46 -0.48 6.88
CA GLN A 104 15.54 0.34 7.43
C GLN A 104 16.81 -0.50 7.67
N LYS A 105 16.68 -1.69 8.26
CA LYS A 105 17.80 -2.60 8.53
C LYS A 105 18.47 -3.10 7.26
N ALA A 106 17.72 -3.39 6.20
CA ALA A 106 18.24 -3.83 4.90
C ALA A 106 18.77 -2.66 4.03
N GLY A 107 18.68 -1.42 4.49
CA GLY A 107 19.07 -0.23 3.72
C GLY A 107 18.10 0.15 2.60
N VAL A 108 16.88 -0.41 2.60
CA VAL A 108 15.82 -0.03 1.65
C VAL A 108 15.14 1.22 2.18
N ARG A 109 15.32 2.32 1.46
CA ARG A 109 14.82 3.63 1.92
C ARG A 109 13.38 3.90 1.52
N ARG A 110 12.94 3.40 0.36
CA ARG A 110 11.64 3.69 -0.24
C ARG A 110 10.57 2.71 0.24
N PHE A 111 9.52 3.21 0.88
CA PHE A 111 8.42 2.40 1.41
C PHE A 111 7.06 2.98 1.02
N VAL A 112 6.20 2.19 0.41
CA VAL A 112 4.83 2.60 0.05
C VAL A 112 3.84 1.77 0.87
N MET A 113 3.01 2.44 1.67
CA MET A 113 1.97 1.83 2.49
C MET A 113 0.60 2.06 1.87
N VAL A 114 -0.17 1.01 1.64
CA VAL A 114 -1.59 1.13 1.31
C VAL A 114 -2.41 1.14 2.60
N SER A 115 -2.98 2.29 2.91
CA SER A 115 -3.82 2.57 4.08
C SER A 115 -5.25 2.92 3.65
N TYR A 116 -5.91 3.88 4.29
CA TYR A 116 -7.21 4.42 3.90
C TYR A 116 -7.33 5.92 4.26
N ASP A 117 -8.29 6.62 3.71
CA ASP A 117 -8.40 8.10 3.68
C ASP A 117 -8.48 8.82 5.05
N THR A 118 -8.79 8.11 6.12
CA THR A 118 -8.94 8.67 7.49
C THR A 118 -8.14 7.90 8.53
N ALA A 119 -7.09 7.19 8.12
CA ALA A 119 -6.26 6.42 9.03
C ALA A 119 -5.43 7.28 10.01
N ASP A 120 -5.26 8.56 9.72
CA ASP A 120 -4.62 9.55 10.59
C ASP A 120 -5.48 9.94 11.81
N ARG A 121 -6.77 9.61 11.81
CA ARG A 121 -7.69 9.92 12.91
C ARG A 121 -7.81 8.78 13.89
N ALA A 122 -7.94 9.13 15.18
CA ALA A 122 -8.18 8.14 16.24
C ALA A 122 -9.50 7.37 15.98
N PRO A 123 -9.47 6.04 15.78
CA PRO A 123 -10.63 5.27 15.36
C PRO A 123 -11.85 5.38 16.28
N LYS A 124 -11.60 5.57 17.60
CA LYS A 124 -12.66 5.74 18.60
C LYS A 124 -13.47 7.02 18.43
N GLU A 125 -12.89 8.05 17.80
CA GLU A 125 -13.52 9.34 17.57
C GLU A 125 -14.36 9.36 16.28
N MET A 126 -14.17 8.35 15.42
CA MET A 126 -14.79 8.27 14.10
C MET A 126 -16.20 7.66 14.11
N GLY A 127 -16.66 7.10 15.22
CA GLY A 127 -17.96 6.42 15.28
C GLY A 127 -18.08 5.20 14.37
N TRP A 128 -16.96 4.55 14.04
CA TRP A 128 -16.93 3.33 13.23
C TRP A 128 -17.70 2.19 13.91
N PRO A 129 -18.31 1.27 13.13
CA PRO A 129 -18.85 0.04 13.67
C PRO A 129 -17.78 -0.73 14.47
N GLU A 130 -18.16 -1.35 15.60
CA GLU A 130 -17.24 -2.10 16.45
C GLU A 130 -16.40 -3.14 15.69
N SER A 131 -16.98 -3.76 14.65
CA SER A 131 -16.29 -4.72 13.79
C SER A 131 -15.18 -4.09 12.92
N PHE A 132 -15.22 -2.78 12.67
CA PHE A 132 -14.20 -2.07 11.88
C PHE A 132 -13.09 -1.48 12.74
N VAL A 133 -13.35 -1.22 14.02
CA VAL A 133 -12.38 -0.57 14.95
C VAL A 133 -11.04 -1.29 15.02
N PRO A 134 -10.96 -2.64 15.13
CA PRO A 134 -9.65 -3.32 15.15
C PRO A 134 -8.81 -3.08 13.89
N TYR A 135 -9.43 -3.06 12.72
CA TYR A 135 -8.75 -2.75 11.46
C TYR A 135 -8.27 -1.29 11.43
N ALA A 136 -9.17 -0.36 11.76
CA ALA A 136 -8.86 1.06 11.77
C ALA A 136 -7.72 1.38 12.75
N GLN A 137 -7.71 0.75 13.95
CA GLN A 137 -6.64 0.92 14.92
C GLN A 137 -5.30 0.35 14.42
N ALA A 138 -5.31 -0.85 13.83
CA ALA A 138 -4.10 -1.46 13.28
C ALA A 138 -3.46 -0.59 12.19
N LYS A 139 -4.27 -0.02 11.29
CA LYS A 139 -3.79 0.88 10.24
C LYS A 139 -3.29 2.21 10.80
N HIS A 140 -4.03 2.81 11.73
CA HIS A 140 -3.63 4.04 12.42
C HIS A 140 -2.27 3.90 13.09
N ASP A 141 -2.08 2.83 13.87
CA ASP A 141 -0.84 2.60 14.62
C ASP A 141 0.33 2.26 13.69
N ALA A 142 0.09 1.51 12.60
CA ALA A 142 1.10 1.24 11.58
C ALA A 142 1.53 2.51 10.84
N ASP A 143 0.57 3.35 10.44
CA ASP A 143 0.86 4.62 9.77
C ASP A 143 1.63 5.56 10.70
N ALA A 144 1.28 5.63 11.99
CA ALA A 144 2.02 6.41 12.99
C ALA A 144 3.48 5.95 13.12
N HIS A 145 3.73 4.62 13.18
CA HIS A 145 5.09 4.07 13.20
C HIS A 145 5.88 4.45 11.92
N LEU A 146 5.22 4.41 10.76
CA LEU A 146 5.87 4.81 9.49
C LEU A 146 6.22 6.28 9.45
N LEU A 147 5.34 7.15 9.96
CA LEU A 147 5.57 8.60 10.05
C LEU A 147 6.81 8.95 10.89
N ASP A 148 7.05 8.20 11.98
CA ASP A 148 8.21 8.38 12.88
C ASP A 148 9.50 7.77 12.33
N SER A 149 9.45 6.98 11.25
CA SER A 149 10.59 6.30 10.66
C SER A 149 11.49 7.24 9.84
N SER A 150 12.71 6.76 9.54
CA SER A 150 13.64 7.44 8.61
C SER A 150 13.37 7.12 7.13
N LEU A 151 12.33 6.33 6.84
CA LEU A 151 12.01 5.89 5.48
C LEU A 151 11.53 7.05 4.59
N GLU A 152 11.84 6.96 3.31
CA GLU A 152 11.23 7.79 2.26
C GLU A 152 9.84 7.21 1.93
N TYR A 153 8.93 7.31 2.90
CA TYR A 153 7.62 6.71 2.79
C TYR A 153 6.67 7.46 1.86
N THR A 154 5.67 6.75 1.34
CA THR A 154 4.41 7.31 0.87
C THR A 154 3.28 6.48 1.47
N ILE A 155 2.39 7.11 2.25
CA ILE A 155 1.17 6.50 2.74
C ILE A 155 0.05 6.84 1.75
N LEU A 156 -0.56 5.81 1.18
CA LEU A 156 -1.69 5.93 0.26
C LEU A 156 -2.98 5.75 1.04
N GLY A 157 -3.79 6.79 1.12
CA GLY A 157 -5.09 6.81 1.76
C GLY A 157 -6.23 6.85 0.73
N PRO A 158 -6.49 5.76 -0.01
CA PRO A 158 -7.64 5.71 -0.90
C PRO A 158 -8.94 5.72 -0.10
N GLY A 159 -10.02 6.19 -0.74
CA GLY A 159 -11.36 6.02 -0.26
C GLY A 159 -11.86 4.57 -0.35
N MET A 160 -13.18 4.39 -0.36
CA MET A 160 -13.79 3.07 -0.48
C MET A 160 -13.36 2.38 -1.78
N LEU A 161 -12.66 1.25 -1.66
CA LEU A 161 -12.13 0.52 -2.80
C LEU A 161 -13.22 -0.17 -3.64
N THR A 162 -13.29 0.16 -4.92
CA THR A 162 -14.25 -0.41 -5.88
C THR A 162 -13.60 -1.43 -6.84
N LEU A 163 -14.44 -2.13 -7.61
CA LEU A 163 -14.03 -2.96 -8.75
C LEU A 163 -14.28 -2.27 -10.10
N GLU A 164 -14.63 -0.99 -10.06
CA GLU A 164 -14.79 -0.19 -11.27
C GLU A 164 -13.48 -0.15 -12.06
N PRO A 165 -13.53 0.01 -13.37
CA PRO A 165 -12.34 0.17 -14.20
C PRO A 165 -11.50 1.36 -13.73
N GLU A 166 -10.19 1.25 -13.90
CA GLU A 166 -9.30 2.39 -13.68
C GLU A 166 -9.54 3.49 -14.71
N THR A 167 -9.32 4.72 -14.27
CA THR A 167 -9.46 5.90 -15.13
C THR A 167 -8.14 6.64 -15.33
N ASP A 168 -7.09 6.27 -14.59
CA ASP A 168 -5.82 7.00 -14.45
C ASP A 168 -6.01 8.46 -14.00
N ARG A 169 -7.13 8.74 -13.34
CA ARG A 169 -7.51 10.07 -12.88
C ARG A 169 -7.90 10.04 -11.43
N ILE A 170 -7.39 11.01 -10.67
CA ILE A 170 -7.65 11.13 -9.23
C ILE A 170 -7.93 12.59 -8.85
N VAL A 171 -8.44 12.76 -7.63
CA VAL A 171 -8.44 14.01 -6.89
C VAL A 171 -7.78 13.76 -5.54
N LEU A 172 -6.81 14.59 -5.18
CA LEU A 172 -6.30 14.61 -3.79
C LEU A 172 -7.32 15.28 -2.92
N THR A 173 -7.47 14.75 -1.72
CA THR A 173 -8.30 15.41 -0.71
C THR A 173 -7.43 16.32 0.14
N ASP A 174 -7.99 17.40 0.60
CA ASP A 174 -7.44 18.24 1.65
C ASP A 174 -7.79 17.65 3.03
N ASP A 175 -7.51 18.39 4.09
CA ASP A 175 -7.77 17.97 5.46
C ASP A 175 -9.21 17.43 5.61
N HIS A 176 -9.31 16.29 6.27
CA HIS A 176 -10.58 15.65 6.63
C HIS A 176 -11.52 15.24 5.48
N THR A 177 -10.95 14.69 4.39
CA THR A 177 -11.74 14.19 3.26
C THR A 177 -12.49 15.27 2.47
N MET A 178 -11.96 16.48 2.47
CA MET A 178 -12.54 17.59 1.71
C MET A 178 -12.02 17.59 0.27
N ILE A 179 -12.86 18.03 -0.66
CA ILE A 179 -12.49 18.32 -2.05
C ILE A 179 -12.83 19.80 -2.27
N ASP A 180 -11.83 20.62 -2.62
CA ASP A 180 -11.99 22.07 -2.84
C ASP A 180 -12.73 22.77 -1.68
N GLY A 181 -12.36 22.41 -0.44
CA GLY A 181 -12.93 22.99 0.79
C GLY A 181 -14.38 22.55 1.11
N LYS A 182 -14.90 21.50 0.45
CA LYS A 182 -16.23 20.94 0.72
C LYS A 182 -16.12 19.45 1.09
N PRO A 183 -16.93 18.96 2.05
CA PRO A 183 -16.98 17.54 2.37
C PRO A 183 -17.31 16.72 1.13
N ALA A 184 -16.48 15.71 0.84
CA ALA A 184 -16.74 14.78 -0.24
C ALA A 184 -18.00 13.94 0.06
N THR A 185 -18.85 13.79 -0.93
CA THR A 185 -20.03 12.92 -0.83
C THR A 185 -19.60 11.44 -0.79
N PRO A 186 -20.45 10.52 -0.30
CA PRO A 186 -20.15 9.09 -0.31
C PRO A 186 -19.79 8.55 -1.71
N GLU A 187 -20.41 9.08 -2.77
CA GLU A 187 -20.12 8.70 -4.15
C GLU A 187 -18.73 9.18 -4.60
N GLN A 188 -18.32 10.37 -4.18
CA GLN A 188 -16.98 10.90 -4.47
C GLN A 188 -15.87 10.19 -3.70
N ARG A 189 -16.19 9.59 -2.54
CA ARG A 189 -15.22 8.87 -1.69
C ARG A 189 -14.94 7.44 -2.16
N LYS A 190 -15.04 7.18 -3.45
CA LYS A 190 -14.70 5.90 -4.08
C LYS A 190 -13.36 5.98 -4.77
N THR A 191 -12.64 4.87 -4.74
CA THR A 191 -11.36 4.73 -5.44
C THR A 191 -11.28 3.35 -6.08
N SER A 192 -11.09 3.32 -7.39
CA SER A 192 -10.87 2.05 -8.08
C SER A 192 -9.53 1.45 -7.65
N ARG A 193 -9.48 0.14 -7.52
CA ARG A 193 -8.21 -0.57 -7.22
C ARG A 193 -7.18 -0.37 -8.31
N GLY A 194 -7.63 -0.16 -9.55
CA GLY A 194 -6.75 0.19 -10.67
C GLY A 194 -6.07 1.52 -10.47
N ASN A 195 -6.80 2.56 -10.02
CA ASN A 195 -6.20 3.87 -9.72
C ASN A 195 -5.22 3.79 -8.54
N VAL A 196 -5.51 2.99 -7.50
CA VAL A 196 -4.52 2.75 -6.43
C VAL A 196 -3.24 2.10 -6.98
N ALA A 197 -3.38 1.10 -7.85
CA ALA A 197 -2.25 0.45 -8.52
C ALA A 197 -1.46 1.43 -9.41
N ALA A 198 -2.13 2.30 -10.14
CA ALA A 198 -1.51 3.34 -10.96
C ALA A 198 -0.75 4.36 -10.10
N VAL A 199 -1.31 4.77 -8.96
CA VAL A 199 -0.63 5.65 -7.98
C VAL A 199 0.63 4.97 -7.42
N ILE A 200 0.58 3.67 -7.05
CA ILE A 200 1.76 2.91 -6.62
C ILE A 200 2.85 2.95 -7.70
N ALA A 201 2.51 2.67 -8.95
CA ALA A 201 3.45 2.68 -10.05
C ALA A 201 4.02 4.09 -10.29
N ARG A 202 3.19 5.14 -10.23
CA ARG A 202 3.62 6.54 -10.42
C ARG A 202 4.59 6.99 -9.34
N VAL A 203 4.28 6.79 -8.04
CA VAL A 203 5.15 7.26 -6.96
C VAL A 203 6.49 6.56 -6.92
N LEU A 204 6.58 5.33 -7.44
CA LEU A 204 7.84 4.59 -7.54
C LEU A 204 8.62 4.91 -8.82
N SER A 205 7.95 5.02 -9.97
CA SER A 205 8.64 5.27 -11.26
C SER A 205 9.17 6.69 -11.37
N ALA A 206 8.39 7.68 -10.95
CA ALA A 206 8.77 9.09 -10.95
C ALA A 206 9.52 9.52 -9.68
N ASP A 207 9.63 8.64 -8.67
CA ASP A 207 10.31 8.90 -7.39
C ASP A 207 9.76 10.12 -6.62
N VAL A 208 8.46 10.32 -6.68
CA VAL A 208 7.74 11.47 -6.10
C VAL A 208 7.00 11.12 -4.81
N ALA A 209 6.41 12.12 -4.18
CA ALA A 209 5.58 12.01 -2.97
C ALA A 209 6.31 11.38 -1.76
N LYS A 210 7.63 11.58 -1.64
CA LYS A 210 8.41 11.11 -0.50
C LYS A 210 8.02 11.84 0.78
N ARG A 211 7.88 11.07 1.87
CA ARG A 211 7.45 11.53 3.19
C ARG A 211 6.10 12.27 3.14
N LYS A 212 5.17 11.71 2.34
CA LYS A 212 3.83 12.24 2.16
C LYS A 212 2.76 11.20 2.47
N THR A 213 1.66 11.65 3.05
CA THR A 213 0.39 10.95 3.06
C THR A 213 -0.48 11.52 1.94
N LEU A 214 -0.99 10.66 1.08
CA LEU A 214 -1.81 11.02 -0.07
C LEU A 214 -3.21 10.42 0.16
N ALA A 215 -4.15 11.22 0.66
CA ALA A 215 -5.56 10.85 0.65
C ALA A 215 -6.16 11.24 -0.71
N PHE A 216 -6.82 10.30 -1.38
CA PHE A 216 -7.31 10.51 -2.75
C PHE A 216 -8.51 9.64 -3.11
N TYR A 217 -9.28 10.13 -4.07
CA TYR A 217 -10.42 9.43 -4.68
C TYR A 217 -10.29 9.42 -6.20
N ASP A 218 -11.11 8.61 -6.86
CA ASP A 218 -11.28 8.73 -8.31
C ASP A 218 -11.73 10.15 -8.64
N GLY A 219 -11.16 10.73 -9.69
CA GLY A 219 -11.36 12.14 -10.02
C GLY A 219 -11.23 12.43 -11.50
N GLU A 220 -10.95 13.68 -11.82
CA GLU A 220 -10.90 14.15 -13.22
C GLU A 220 -9.49 14.46 -13.70
N LYS A 221 -8.52 14.65 -12.78
CA LYS A 221 -7.15 15.04 -13.16
C LYS A 221 -6.27 13.81 -13.37
N PRO A 222 -5.48 13.76 -14.44
CA PRO A 222 -4.50 12.69 -14.67
C PRO A 222 -3.54 12.52 -13.47
N ILE A 223 -3.22 11.27 -13.12
CA ILE A 223 -2.34 10.95 -11.99
C ILE A 223 -0.95 11.59 -12.15
N ASP A 224 -0.43 11.67 -13.37
CA ASP A 224 0.88 12.25 -13.66
C ASP A 224 0.91 13.79 -13.56
N GLU A 225 -0.24 14.45 -13.70
CA GLU A 225 -0.39 15.89 -13.44
C GLU A 225 -0.56 16.20 -11.94
N VAL A 226 -1.16 15.27 -11.19
CA VAL A 226 -1.42 15.45 -9.75
C VAL A 226 -0.18 15.10 -8.92
N LEU A 227 0.58 14.10 -9.33
CA LEU A 227 1.76 13.57 -8.63
C LEU A 227 3.05 13.93 -9.40
N VAL A 228 3.52 15.15 -9.17
CA VAL A 228 4.73 15.73 -9.74
C VAL A 228 5.87 15.86 -8.76
#